data_bc4ccb50032b070c8ccd798ba384f808
#
_entry.id   bc4ccb50032b070c8ccd798ba384f808
#
_cell.length_a   1.000
_cell.length_b   1.000
_cell.length_c   1.000
_cell.angle_alpha   90.00
_cell.angle_beta   90.00
_cell.angle_gamma   90.00
#
_symmetry.space_group_name_H-M   'P 1'
#
loop_
_entity.id
_entity.type
_entity.pdbx_description
1 polymer ?
#
loop_
_entity_poly.entity_id
_entity_poly.type
_entity_poly.pdbx_seq_one_letter_code
_entity_poly.pdbx_strand_id
1 'polypeptide(L)'
;MPSYTYEGLTPVVHPTAFVHPTAVLIGDVIIGEGCLVGPNAVLRGDIGRLEMKKGSNIQDTCVVHCFPGKDVVVEEDGHVGHGAVLHGCRVGRNALVGMNAVLMDDVVVGENSIVGALSFVKEGTEIPANTLMAGTPAKIIRELSEKEIGWKSRGTGVYHHLAQQHLATEQEVEPLAEAEADRKRVPDVLYETKEANKD
;
A
#
# COMPACT_ATOMS: atom_id res chain seq x y z
N MET A 1 9.58 -15.20 -2.92
CA MET A 1 8.12 -14.93 -2.86
C MET A 1 7.37 -15.97 -3.70
N PRO A 2 6.27 -16.54 -3.20
CA PRO A 2 5.41 -17.41 -4.01
C PRO A 2 4.73 -16.60 -5.13
N SER A 3 5.10 -16.90 -6.37
CA SER A 3 4.48 -16.31 -7.57
C SER A 3 3.95 -17.41 -8.45
N TYR A 4 2.72 -17.25 -8.93
CA TYR A 4 2.02 -18.26 -9.72
C TYR A 4 1.55 -17.67 -11.03
N THR A 5 1.79 -18.37 -12.12
CA THR A 5 1.15 -18.08 -13.39
C THR A 5 -0.31 -18.52 -13.36
N TYR A 6 -1.18 -17.77 -14.03
CA TYR A 6 -2.58 -18.12 -14.23
C TYR A 6 -2.97 -17.80 -15.68
N GLU A 7 -3.56 -18.74 -16.40
CA GLU A 7 -3.93 -18.61 -17.83
C GLU A 7 -2.78 -18.05 -18.70
N GLY A 8 -1.54 -18.45 -18.41
CA GLY A 8 -0.34 -18.00 -19.13
C GLY A 8 0.18 -16.60 -18.72
N LEU A 9 -0.50 -15.88 -17.83
CA LEU A 9 -0.06 -14.60 -17.30
C LEU A 9 0.81 -14.82 -16.07
N THR A 10 2.03 -14.32 -16.11
CA THR A 10 3.02 -14.42 -15.03
C THR A 10 3.19 -13.05 -14.39
N PRO A 11 3.21 -12.95 -13.05
CA PRO A 11 3.46 -11.67 -12.36
C PRO A 11 4.77 -11.01 -12.82
N VAL A 12 4.74 -9.69 -12.98
CA VAL A 12 5.89 -8.86 -13.34
C VAL A 12 6.29 -8.03 -12.14
N VAL A 13 7.56 -8.10 -11.75
CA VAL A 13 8.12 -7.32 -10.64
C VAL A 13 9.34 -6.56 -11.13
N HIS A 14 9.31 -5.23 -11.00
CA HIS A 14 10.45 -4.39 -11.36
C HIS A 14 11.66 -4.73 -10.47
N PRO A 15 12.90 -4.77 -11.00
CA PRO A 15 14.09 -5.16 -10.24
C PRO A 15 14.39 -4.30 -9.00
N THR A 16 13.89 -3.07 -8.95
CA THR A 16 14.04 -2.16 -7.81
C THR A 16 12.86 -2.19 -6.84
N ALA A 17 11.83 -3.02 -7.10
CA ALA A 17 10.72 -3.20 -6.18
C ALA A 17 11.08 -4.25 -5.13
N PHE A 18 10.71 -3.99 -3.88
CA PHE A 18 10.77 -4.98 -2.83
C PHE A 18 9.42 -5.69 -2.70
N VAL A 19 9.44 -7.01 -2.80
CA VAL A 19 8.28 -7.86 -2.49
C VAL A 19 8.73 -8.88 -1.45
N HIS A 20 8.14 -8.81 -0.27
CA HIS A 20 8.52 -9.70 0.84
C HIS A 20 8.37 -11.18 0.44
N PRO A 21 9.28 -12.07 0.88
CA PRO A 21 9.25 -13.50 0.52
C PRO A 21 7.94 -14.23 0.85
N THR A 22 7.15 -13.77 1.83
CA THR A 22 5.86 -14.36 2.19
C THR A 22 4.65 -13.73 1.48
N ALA A 23 4.85 -12.68 0.68
CA ALA A 23 3.77 -12.15 -0.15
C ALA A 23 3.46 -13.13 -1.31
N VAL A 24 2.20 -13.16 -1.74
CA VAL A 24 1.72 -14.04 -2.81
C VAL A 24 1.24 -13.22 -4.00
N LEU A 25 1.80 -13.51 -5.19
CA LEU A 25 1.40 -12.88 -6.45
C LEU A 25 0.83 -13.96 -7.39
N ILE A 26 -0.36 -13.74 -7.96
CA ILE A 26 -1.02 -14.71 -8.84
C ILE A 26 -1.51 -14.00 -10.12
N GLY A 27 -1.15 -14.52 -11.30
CA GLY A 27 -1.68 -14.08 -12.59
C GLY A 27 -1.22 -12.70 -13.03
N ASP A 28 -2.15 -11.86 -13.53
CA ASP A 28 -1.86 -10.53 -14.11
C ASP A 28 -1.62 -9.47 -13.02
N VAL A 29 -0.42 -9.53 -12.43
CA VAL A 29 0.07 -8.60 -11.41
C VAL A 29 1.31 -7.89 -11.94
N ILE A 30 1.31 -6.56 -11.88
CA ILE A 30 2.43 -5.73 -12.32
C ILE A 30 2.89 -4.83 -11.17
N ILE A 31 4.11 -5.03 -10.69
CA ILE A 31 4.73 -4.24 -9.62
C ILE A 31 5.80 -3.33 -10.24
N GLY A 32 5.57 -2.03 -10.15
CA GLY A 32 6.42 -0.97 -10.74
C GLY A 32 7.70 -0.68 -9.97
N GLU A 33 8.46 0.28 -10.51
CA GLU A 33 9.74 0.75 -9.97
C GLU A 33 9.61 1.23 -8.52
N GLY A 34 10.50 0.78 -7.62
CA GLY A 34 10.61 1.24 -6.24
C GLY A 34 9.40 0.95 -5.36
N CYS A 35 8.48 0.09 -5.80
CA CYS A 35 7.34 -0.32 -4.99
C CYS A 35 7.75 -1.18 -3.80
N LEU A 36 6.89 -1.22 -2.77
CA LEU A 36 7.03 -2.12 -1.64
C LEU A 36 5.75 -2.96 -1.48
N VAL A 37 5.90 -4.28 -1.39
CA VAL A 37 4.82 -5.21 -1.00
C VAL A 37 5.23 -5.93 0.28
N GLY A 38 4.46 -5.70 1.34
CA GLY A 38 4.74 -6.18 2.69
C GLY A 38 4.45 -7.68 2.90
N PRO A 39 4.85 -8.22 4.07
CA PRO A 39 4.64 -9.61 4.45
C PRO A 39 3.16 -10.03 4.38
N ASN A 40 2.93 -11.23 3.87
CA ASN A 40 1.61 -11.87 3.78
C ASN A 40 0.56 -11.08 2.97
N ALA A 41 0.96 -10.07 2.20
CA ALA A 41 0.07 -9.44 1.24
C ALA A 41 -0.25 -10.42 0.11
N VAL A 42 -1.51 -10.45 -0.33
CA VAL A 42 -1.98 -11.33 -1.42
C VAL A 42 -2.54 -10.46 -2.54
N LEU A 43 -1.89 -10.53 -3.71
CA LEU A 43 -2.32 -9.85 -4.93
C LEU A 43 -2.73 -10.93 -5.95
N ARG A 44 -4.03 -11.08 -6.18
CA ARG A 44 -4.58 -12.13 -7.03
C ARG A 44 -5.23 -11.55 -8.28
N GLY A 45 -4.47 -11.54 -9.38
CA GLY A 45 -4.85 -11.07 -10.72
C GLY A 45 -5.31 -12.22 -11.62
N ASP A 46 -6.24 -13.05 -11.16
CA ASP A 46 -6.80 -14.19 -11.89
C ASP A 46 -8.10 -13.87 -12.62
N ILE A 47 -8.66 -12.68 -12.39
CA ILE A 47 -9.92 -12.21 -13.01
C ILE A 47 -9.73 -10.86 -13.71
N GLY A 48 -8.84 -10.00 -13.22
CA GLY A 48 -8.48 -8.71 -13.81
C GLY A 48 -7.07 -8.31 -13.41
N ARG A 49 -6.56 -7.21 -13.98
CA ARG A 49 -5.20 -6.73 -13.74
C ARG A 49 -5.06 -6.00 -12.43
N LEU A 50 -3.95 -6.28 -11.74
CA LEU A 50 -3.53 -5.55 -10.55
C LEU A 50 -2.22 -4.81 -10.86
N GLU A 51 -2.21 -3.49 -10.78
CA GLU A 51 -1.05 -2.69 -11.15
C GLU A 51 -0.65 -1.72 -10.04
N MET A 52 0.60 -1.81 -9.64
CA MET A 52 1.25 -0.86 -8.73
C MET A 52 2.21 0.03 -9.53
N LYS A 53 1.92 1.32 -9.57
CA LYS A 53 2.79 2.32 -10.21
C LYS A 53 3.97 2.68 -9.32
N LYS A 54 4.94 3.39 -9.91
CA LYS A 54 6.20 3.78 -9.26
C LYS A 54 6.01 4.30 -7.83
N GLY A 55 6.84 3.79 -6.91
CA GLY A 55 6.93 4.25 -5.52
C GLY A 55 5.71 3.94 -4.65
N SER A 56 4.69 3.27 -5.17
CA SER A 56 3.54 2.89 -4.37
C SER A 56 3.87 1.75 -3.40
N ASN A 57 3.08 1.63 -2.33
CA ASN A 57 3.26 0.53 -1.38
C ASN A 57 1.94 -0.13 -0.99
N ILE A 58 1.99 -1.44 -0.82
CA ILE A 58 0.94 -2.27 -0.25
C ILE A 58 1.55 -2.97 0.95
N GLN A 59 1.03 -2.67 2.14
CA GLN A 59 1.63 -3.12 3.39
C GLN A 59 1.17 -4.53 3.79
N ASP A 60 1.58 -4.95 4.97
CA ASP A 60 1.42 -6.32 5.45
C ASP A 60 -0.05 -6.76 5.44
N THR A 61 -0.29 -8.01 5.12
CA THR A 61 -1.60 -8.67 5.17
C THR A 61 -2.72 -8.05 4.31
N CYS A 62 -2.38 -7.13 3.41
CA CYS A 62 -3.37 -6.60 2.48
C CYS A 62 -3.87 -7.67 1.49
N VAL A 63 -5.12 -7.55 1.09
CA VAL A 63 -5.73 -8.38 0.05
C VAL A 63 -6.16 -7.51 -1.13
N VAL A 64 -5.70 -7.88 -2.33
CA VAL A 64 -6.01 -7.15 -3.56
C VAL A 64 -6.61 -8.12 -4.58
N HIS A 65 -7.82 -7.81 -5.04
CA HIS A 65 -8.55 -8.60 -6.01
C HIS A 65 -9.57 -7.73 -6.76
N CYS A 66 -10.32 -8.28 -7.70
CA CYS A 66 -11.38 -7.58 -8.44
C CYS A 66 -12.43 -8.56 -9.00
N PHE A 67 -13.53 -8.05 -9.52
CA PHE A 67 -14.49 -8.79 -10.34
C PHE A 67 -14.09 -8.77 -11.83
N PRO A 68 -14.70 -9.64 -12.67
CA PRO A 68 -14.45 -9.65 -14.11
C PRO A 68 -14.69 -8.28 -14.75
N GLY A 69 -13.75 -7.85 -15.60
CA GLY A 69 -13.82 -6.56 -16.28
C GLY A 69 -13.46 -5.35 -15.40
N LYS A 70 -12.92 -5.60 -14.20
CA LYS A 70 -12.40 -4.58 -13.28
C LYS A 70 -10.91 -4.78 -13.09
N ASP A 71 -10.21 -3.68 -12.82
CA ASP A 71 -8.79 -3.69 -12.46
C ASP A 71 -8.58 -3.03 -11.11
N VAL A 72 -7.47 -3.32 -10.46
CA VAL A 72 -6.99 -2.51 -9.34
C VAL A 72 -5.73 -1.77 -9.77
N VAL A 73 -5.74 -0.46 -9.58
CA VAL A 73 -4.57 0.38 -9.86
C VAL A 73 -4.21 1.17 -8.62
N VAL A 74 -2.98 1.02 -8.15
CA VAL A 74 -2.38 1.92 -7.16
C VAL A 74 -1.42 2.84 -7.90
N GLU A 75 -1.82 4.10 -8.05
CA GLU A 75 -1.06 5.11 -8.78
C GLU A 75 0.27 5.45 -8.07
N GLU A 76 1.11 6.28 -8.73
CA GLU A 76 2.41 6.70 -8.20
C GLU A 76 2.29 7.20 -6.77
N ASP A 77 3.17 6.75 -5.88
CA ASP A 77 3.21 7.12 -4.47
C ASP A 77 1.93 6.79 -3.69
N GLY A 78 1.02 6.00 -4.26
CA GLY A 78 -0.15 5.50 -3.57
C GLY A 78 0.27 4.61 -2.39
N HIS A 79 -0.41 4.76 -1.27
CA HIS A 79 -0.02 4.18 0.01
C HIS A 79 -1.18 3.37 0.59
N VAL A 80 -1.01 2.08 0.71
CA VAL A 80 -2.04 1.15 1.21
C VAL A 80 -1.60 0.55 2.53
N GLY A 81 -2.26 0.98 3.61
CA GLY A 81 -1.95 0.59 4.98
C GLY A 81 -2.30 -0.87 5.28
N HIS A 82 -1.63 -1.41 6.30
CA HIS A 82 -1.73 -2.80 6.75
C HIS A 82 -3.16 -3.33 6.82
N GLY A 83 -3.39 -4.52 6.32
CA GLY A 83 -4.66 -5.23 6.39
C GLY A 83 -5.79 -4.67 5.51
N ALA A 84 -5.53 -3.66 4.68
CA ALA A 84 -6.55 -3.11 3.81
C ALA A 84 -6.98 -4.13 2.73
N VAL A 85 -8.25 -4.05 2.33
CA VAL A 85 -8.81 -4.83 1.22
C VAL A 85 -9.13 -3.89 0.07
N LEU A 86 -8.50 -4.13 -1.08
CA LEU A 86 -8.76 -3.42 -2.33
C LEU A 86 -9.47 -4.37 -3.30
N HIS A 87 -10.66 -3.99 -3.73
CA HIS A 87 -11.44 -4.77 -4.66
C HIS A 87 -11.92 -3.91 -5.83
N GLY A 88 -11.36 -4.14 -7.04
CA GLY A 88 -11.76 -3.46 -8.27
C GLY A 88 -11.71 -1.92 -8.22
N CYS A 89 -10.71 -1.33 -7.56
CA CYS A 89 -10.66 0.10 -7.26
C CYS A 89 -9.39 0.78 -7.77
N ARG A 90 -9.41 2.11 -7.81
CA ARG A 90 -8.23 2.94 -8.12
C ARG A 90 -7.84 3.78 -6.92
N VAL A 91 -6.60 3.66 -6.47
CA VAL A 91 -5.98 4.53 -5.48
C VAL A 91 -5.14 5.57 -6.21
N GLY A 92 -5.55 6.83 -6.14
CA GLY A 92 -4.93 7.94 -6.85
C GLY A 92 -3.50 8.26 -6.40
N ARG A 93 -2.83 9.09 -7.21
CA ARG A 93 -1.46 9.51 -6.93
C ARG A 93 -1.34 10.12 -5.53
N ASN A 94 -0.31 9.73 -4.79
CA ASN A 94 -0.07 10.20 -3.43
C ASN A 94 -1.27 10.07 -2.48
N ALA A 95 -2.27 9.21 -2.78
CA ALA A 95 -3.37 8.93 -1.87
C ALA A 95 -2.96 7.92 -0.78
N LEU A 96 -3.71 7.89 0.32
CA LEU A 96 -3.51 6.96 1.42
C LEU A 96 -4.80 6.22 1.74
N VAL A 97 -4.73 4.91 1.74
CA VAL A 97 -5.76 4.01 2.26
C VAL A 97 -5.31 3.56 3.65
N GLY A 98 -6.10 3.89 4.66
CA GLY A 98 -5.78 3.59 6.06
C GLY A 98 -5.84 2.09 6.38
N MET A 99 -5.21 1.70 7.48
CA MET A 99 -5.15 0.32 7.97
C MET A 99 -6.55 -0.30 8.10
N ASN A 100 -6.70 -1.54 7.63
CA ASN A 100 -7.95 -2.31 7.66
C ASN A 100 -9.15 -1.61 6.98
N ALA A 101 -8.91 -0.65 6.09
CA ALA A 101 -9.98 -0.10 5.26
C ALA A 101 -10.37 -1.09 4.15
N VAL A 102 -11.64 -1.07 3.76
CA VAL A 102 -12.18 -1.88 2.67
C VAL A 102 -12.71 -0.96 1.58
N LEU A 103 -12.15 -1.07 0.38
CA LEU A 103 -12.57 -0.36 -0.81
C LEU A 103 -13.20 -1.35 -1.80
N MET A 104 -14.48 -1.09 -2.13
CA MET A 104 -15.24 -1.93 -3.06
C MET A 104 -14.99 -1.53 -4.52
N ASP A 105 -15.61 -2.27 -5.44
CA ASP A 105 -15.45 -2.07 -6.88
C ASP A 105 -15.82 -0.66 -7.31
N ASP A 106 -15.15 -0.19 -8.35
CA ASP A 106 -15.34 1.14 -8.95
C ASP A 106 -15.10 2.32 -7.99
N VAL A 107 -14.51 2.07 -6.83
CA VAL A 107 -14.06 3.16 -5.96
C VAL A 107 -12.86 3.86 -6.60
N VAL A 108 -12.93 5.18 -6.66
CA VAL A 108 -11.83 6.04 -7.09
C VAL A 108 -11.42 6.94 -5.94
N VAL A 109 -10.23 6.72 -5.41
CA VAL A 109 -9.63 7.62 -4.41
C VAL A 109 -8.86 8.72 -5.14
N GLY A 110 -9.30 9.96 -5.00
CA GLY A 110 -8.65 11.11 -5.65
C GLY A 110 -7.22 11.34 -5.16
N GLU A 111 -6.44 12.07 -5.96
CA GLU A 111 -5.06 12.44 -5.66
C GLU A 111 -4.94 13.08 -4.27
N ASN A 112 -3.87 12.77 -3.53
CA ASN A 112 -3.57 13.26 -2.18
C ASN A 112 -4.63 12.95 -1.11
N SER A 113 -5.70 12.24 -1.45
CA SER A 113 -6.79 11.97 -0.49
C SER A 113 -6.42 10.88 0.51
N ILE A 114 -7.07 10.93 1.66
CA ILE A 114 -6.87 9.97 2.75
C ILE A 114 -8.19 9.27 3.05
N VAL A 115 -8.21 7.96 2.94
CA VAL A 115 -9.25 7.10 3.51
C VAL A 115 -8.79 6.69 4.90
N GLY A 116 -9.57 7.04 5.93
CA GLY A 116 -9.25 6.72 7.32
C GLY A 116 -9.19 5.22 7.58
N ALA A 117 -8.45 4.82 8.62
CA ALA A 117 -8.39 3.42 9.06
C ALA A 117 -9.80 2.88 9.40
N LEU A 118 -10.02 1.56 9.21
CA LEU A 118 -11.29 0.87 9.48
C LEU A 118 -12.49 1.41 8.68
N SER A 119 -12.26 2.13 7.60
CA SER A 119 -13.32 2.66 6.75
C SER A 119 -13.86 1.60 5.79
N PHE A 120 -15.18 1.64 5.54
CA PHE A 120 -15.83 0.88 4.47
C PHE A 120 -16.30 1.84 3.39
N VAL A 121 -15.65 1.80 2.23
CA VAL A 121 -15.98 2.62 1.06
C VAL A 121 -16.83 1.80 0.10
N LYS A 122 -18.06 2.24 -0.13
CA LYS A 122 -19.03 1.53 -0.96
C LYS A 122 -18.62 1.58 -2.43
N GLU A 123 -19.07 0.58 -3.18
CA GLU A 123 -18.94 0.49 -4.63
C GLU A 123 -19.35 1.80 -5.33
N GLY A 124 -18.60 2.16 -6.38
CA GLY A 124 -18.85 3.33 -7.21
C GLY A 124 -18.60 4.68 -6.52
N THR A 125 -18.00 4.69 -5.34
CA THR A 125 -17.69 5.95 -4.63
C THR A 125 -16.51 6.67 -5.28
N GLU A 126 -16.71 7.91 -5.72
CA GLU A 126 -15.66 8.81 -6.15
C GLU A 126 -15.27 9.77 -5.01
N ILE A 127 -14.05 9.67 -4.53
CA ILE A 127 -13.49 10.55 -3.48
C ILE A 127 -12.74 11.67 -4.19
N PRO A 128 -13.14 12.95 -4.02
CA PRO A 128 -12.42 14.07 -4.62
C PRO A 128 -10.96 14.14 -4.18
N ALA A 129 -10.11 14.77 -4.97
CA ALA A 129 -8.72 15.03 -4.59
C ALA A 129 -8.64 15.85 -3.28
N ASN A 130 -7.54 15.70 -2.54
CA ASN A 130 -7.25 16.43 -1.30
C ASN A 130 -8.32 16.27 -0.21
N THR A 131 -8.96 15.11 -0.13
CA THR A 131 -10.12 14.87 0.75
C THR A 131 -9.80 13.84 1.83
N LEU A 132 -10.26 14.10 3.06
CA LEU A 132 -10.35 13.09 4.12
C LEU A 132 -11.72 12.44 4.10
N MET A 133 -11.76 11.14 3.88
CA MET A 133 -12.96 10.31 3.98
C MET A 133 -12.78 9.24 5.06
N ALA A 134 -13.77 8.99 5.91
CA ALA A 134 -13.67 7.97 6.95
C ALA A 134 -15.04 7.44 7.41
N GLY A 135 -15.01 6.29 8.10
CA GLY A 135 -16.17 5.68 8.75
C GLY A 135 -16.71 4.43 8.07
N THR A 136 -17.76 3.83 8.66
CA THR A 136 -18.43 2.60 8.19
C THR A 136 -19.95 2.80 8.22
N PRO A 137 -20.59 3.13 7.08
CA PRO A 137 -20.01 3.46 5.78
C PRO A 137 -19.22 4.78 5.79
N ALA A 138 -18.20 4.87 4.95
CA ALA A 138 -17.34 6.03 4.88
C ALA A 138 -18.08 7.25 4.31
N LYS A 139 -17.73 8.44 4.83
CA LYS A 139 -18.26 9.73 4.39
C LYS A 139 -17.13 10.74 4.28
N ILE A 140 -17.27 11.70 3.40
CA ILE A 140 -16.37 12.85 3.33
C ILE A 140 -16.45 13.60 4.66
N ILE A 141 -15.30 13.83 5.28
CA ILE A 141 -15.16 14.57 6.55
C ILE A 141 -14.82 16.03 6.26
N ARG A 142 -13.80 16.28 5.42
CA ARG A 142 -13.32 17.60 5.06
C ARG A 142 -12.23 17.55 4.00
N GLU A 143 -11.85 18.70 3.49
CA GLU A 143 -10.62 18.85 2.72
C GLU A 143 -9.37 18.71 3.59
N LEU A 144 -8.28 18.28 2.99
CA LEU A 144 -6.96 18.19 3.62
C LEU A 144 -6.21 19.52 3.44
N SER A 145 -5.49 19.93 4.46
CA SER A 145 -4.55 21.04 4.37
C SER A 145 -3.27 20.63 3.61
N GLU A 146 -2.55 21.59 3.04
CA GLU A 146 -1.23 21.37 2.42
C GLU A 146 -0.23 20.73 3.41
N LYS A 147 -0.33 21.09 4.70
CA LYS A 147 0.49 20.51 5.78
C LYS A 147 0.25 19.01 5.92
N GLU A 148 -1.01 18.56 5.86
CA GLU A 148 -1.37 17.13 5.94
C GLU A 148 -0.96 16.36 4.70
N ILE A 149 -1.10 16.95 3.51
CA ILE A 149 -0.63 16.38 2.26
C ILE A 149 0.90 16.23 2.30
N GLY A 150 1.60 17.26 2.73
CA GLY A 150 3.06 17.23 2.90
C GLY A 150 3.51 16.20 3.93
N TRP A 151 2.80 16.04 5.04
CA TRP A 151 3.07 15.00 6.03
C TRP A 151 2.91 13.59 5.43
N LYS A 152 1.82 13.35 4.68
CA LYS A 152 1.61 12.07 3.98
C LYS A 152 2.72 11.77 2.97
N SER A 153 3.12 12.77 2.19
CA SER A 153 4.19 12.61 1.19
C SER A 153 5.53 12.22 1.84
N ARG A 154 5.88 12.84 2.97
CA ARG A 154 7.06 12.43 3.75
C ARG A 154 6.95 10.99 4.25
N GLY A 155 5.75 10.58 4.72
CA GLY A 155 5.48 9.20 5.10
C GLY A 155 5.70 8.21 3.96
N THR A 156 5.30 8.55 2.73
CA THR A 156 5.59 7.73 1.55
C THR A 156 7.10 7.64 1.28
N GLY A 157 7.84 8.75 1.44
CA GLY A 157 9.31 8.74 1.31
C GLY A 157 9.99 7.76 2.27
N VAL A 158 9.43 7.53 3.47
CA VAL A 158 9.91 6.48 4.39
C VAL A 158 9.76 5.10 3.75
N TYR A 159 8.65 4.80 3.09
CA TYR A 159 8.45 3.51 2.42
C TYR A 159 9.34 3.32 1.20
N HIS A 160 9.69 4.39 0.47
CA HIS A 160 10.72 4.32 -0.56
C HIS A 160 12.07 3.91 0.03
N HIS A 161 12.44 4.51 1.16
CA HIS A 161 13.68 4.15 1.88
C HIS A 161 13.62 2.70 2.39
N LEU A 162 12.50 2.28 2.99
CA LEU A 162 12.32 0.92 3.47
C LEU A 162 12.44 -0.11 2.35
N ALA A 163 11.83 0.13 1.17
CA ALA A 163 11.97 -0.76 0.02
C ALA A 163 13.44 -1.00 -0.34
N GLN A 164 14.25 0.07 -0.37
CA GLN A 164 15.69 -0.03 -0.64
C GLN A 164 16.44 -0.76 0.47
N GLN A 165 16.12 -0.49 1.75
CA GLN A 165 16.77 -1.14 2.89
C GLN A 165 16.47 -2.64 2.94
N HIS A 166 15.21 -3.03 2.73
CA HIS A 166 14.83 -4.44 2.67
C HIS A 166 15.56 -5.16 1.53
N LEU A 167 15.61 -4.58 0.33
CA LEU A 167 16.36 -5.15 -0.80
C LEU A 167 17.85 -5.34 -0.48
N ALA A 168 18.42 -4.43 0.29
CA ALA A 168 19.86 -4.45 0.60
C ALA A 168 20.23 -5.34 1.79
N THR A 169 19.35 -5.49 2.78
CA THR A 169 19.74 -6.01 4.10
C THR A 169 18.87 -7.12 4.67
N GLU A 170 17.62 -7.26 4.18
CA GLU A 170 16.73 -8.28 4.72
C GLU A 170 17.16 -9.68 4.27
N GLN A 171 17.27 -10.58 5.23
CA GLN A 171 17.57 -11.98 4.99
C GLN A 171 16.86 -12.86 6.02
N GLU A 172 16.47 -14.04 5.61
CA GLU A 172 15.94 -15.06 6.51
C GLU A 172 17.04 -15.58 7.43
N VAL A 173 16.76 -15.62 8.73
CA VAL A 173 17.70 -16.09 9.75
C VAL A 173 16.98 -16.90 10.81
N GLU A 174 17.72 -17.76 11.53
CA GLU A 174 17.22 -18.34 12.77
C GLU A 174 17.19 -17.24 13.85
N PRO A 175 16.09 -17.13 14.63
CA PRO A 175 16.00 -16.14 15.70
C PRO A 175 16.99 -16.43 16.82
N LEU A 176 17.53 -15.40 17.42
CA LEU A 176 18.34 -15.51 18.61
C LEU A 176 17.48 -15.92 19.82
N ALA A 177 18.00 -16.78 20.70
CA ALA A 177 17.32 -17.20 21.92
C ALA A 177 17.24 -16.06 22.98
N GLU A 178 18.22 -15.16 22.99
CA GLU A 178 18.34 -14.03 23.92
C GLU A 178 18.81 -12.78 23.18
N ALA A 179 18.43 -11.60 23.69
CA ALA A 179 18.91 -10.34 23.14
C ALA A 179 20.39 -10.11 23.52
N GLU A 180 21.16 -9.60 22.58
CA GLU A 180 22.56 -9.18 22.83
C GLU A 180 22.61 -8.05 23.87
N ALA A 181 23.59 -8.04 24.73
CA ALA A 181 23.73 -7.04 25.79
C ALA A 181 23.88 -5.61 25.26
N ASP A 182 24.44 -5.47 24.06
CA ASP A 182 24.68 -4.20 23.35
C ASP A 182 23.78 -4.07 22.10
N ARG A 183 22.60 -4.71 22.08
CA ARG A 183 21.71 -4.74 20.93
C ARG A 183 21.43 -3.34 20.40
N LYS A 184 21.84 -3.11 19.16
CA LYS A 184 21.58 -1.86 18.45
C LYS A 184 20.10 -1.69 18.15
N ARG A 185 19.64 -0.46 18.16
CA ARG A 185 18.32 -0.10 17.62
C ARG A 185 18.43 0.20 16.13
N VAL A 186 17.36 -0.05 15.40
CA VAL A 186 17.24 0.44 14.03
C VAL A 186 17.41 1.95 14.06
N PRO A 187 18.29 2.54 13.22
CA PRO A 187 18.45 3.99 13.15
C PRO A 187 17.09 4.68 12.97
N ASP A 188 16.90 5.81 13.63
CA ASP A 188 15.68 6.60 13.48
C ASP A 188 15.50 6.94 11.99
N VAL A 189 14.48 6.36 11.39
CA VAL A 189 13.99 6.85 10.11
C VAL A 189 13.35 8.19 10.40
N LEU A 190 13.73 9.23 9.69
CA LEU A 190 13.20 10.60 9.86
C LEU A 190 11.70 10.63 9.56
N TYR A 191 10.90 10.13 10.48
CA TYR A 191 9.44 10.15 10.43
C TYR A 191 8.91 11.03 11.55
N GLU A 192 8.39 12.18 11.17
CA GLU A 192 7.68 13.05 12.12
C GLU A 192 6.26 12.53 12.33
N THR A 193 5.93 12.24 13.58
CA THR A 193 4.57 11.83 13.94
C THR A 193 3.59 12.97 13.64
N LYS A 194 2.31 12.62 13.38
CA LYS A 194 1.25 13.61 13.15
C LYS A 194 1.12 14.60 14.32
N GLU A 195 1.51 14.20 15.53
CA GLU A 195 1.47 15.05 16.74
C GLU A 195 2.57 16.11 16.75
N ALA A 196 3.76 15.81 16.24
CA ALA A 196 4.85 16.79 16.07
C ALA A 196 4.48 17.91 15.06
N ASN A 197 3.42 17.74 14.31
CA ASN A 197 2.92 18.68 13.31
C ASN A 197 1.62 19.40 13.73
N LYS A 198 1.20 19.26 14.99
CA LYS A 198 0.05 20.00 15.55
C LYS A 198 0.54 21.34 16.12
N ASP A 199 0.64 22.36 15.26
CA ASP A 199 0.61 23.78 15.60
C ASP A 199 -0.39 24.50 14.71
#